data_018b8958b2a982d570b199dc153c05ec
#
_entry.id   018b8958b2a982d570b199dc153c05ec
#
_cell.length_a   1.000
_cell.length_b   1.000
_cell.length_c   1.000
_cell.angle_alpha   90.00
_cell.angle_beta   90.00
_cell.angle_gamma   90.00
#
_symmetry.space_group_name_H-M   'P 1'
#
loop_
_entity.id
_entity.type
_entity.pdbx_description
1 polymer ?
#
loop_
_entity_poly.entity_id
_entity_poly.type
_entity_poly.pdbx_seq_one_letter_code
_entity_poly.pdbx_strand_id
1 'polypeptide(L)'
;LSVKPYDGFVDALEKVSNANGDLNGWVLSPKARTLLLKAKDSQQRPLFITNPSVEGKDGGSSVLAIPSLFSRAAYQAKVASKTPELVGVGGDWTGARYGLVKDIAISMADQATINAGGTTMNLYQRDMFALKCTFMFGFVARNKAQFVRLANGTAA
;
A
#
# COMPACT_ATOMS: atom_id res chain seq x y z
N LEU A 1 7.39 -13.09 -7.35
CA LEU A 1 6.67 -12.62 -8.56
C LEU A 1 7.54 -12.47 -9.81
N SER A 2 8.87 -12.53 -9.71
CA SER A 2 9.73 -12.26 -10.88
C SER A 2 9.79 -13.39 -11.89
N VAL A 3 9.62 -14.64 -11.48
CA VAL A 3 9.78 -15.83 -12.36
C VAL A 3 8.43 -16.41 -12.77
N LYS A 4 7.50 -16.51 -11.83
CA LYS A 4 6.13 -17.01 -12.05
C LYS A 4 5.14 -16.18 -11.24
N PRO A 5 4.68 -15.06 -11.75
CA PRO A 5 3.79 -14.18 -10.99
C PRO A 5 2.47 -14.85 -10.61
N TYR A 6 1.93 -15.75 -11.42
CA TYR A 6 0.71 -16.50 -11.13
C TYR A 6 0.87 -17.36 -9.87
N ASP A 7 1.91 -18.20 -9.82
CA ASP A 7 2.17 -19.07 -8.67
C ASP A 7 2.33 -18.25 -7.38
N GLY A 8 3.00 -17.10 -7.45
CA GLY A 8 3.16 -16.23 -6.29
C GLY A 8 1.85 -15.65 -5.73
N PHE A 9 0.82 -15.46 -6.56
CA PHE A 9 -0.51 -15.06 -6.08
C PHE A 9 -1.27 -16.24 -5.49
N VAL A 10 -1.12 -17.44 -6.05
CA VAL A 10 -1.70 -18.69 -5.52
C VAL A 10 -1.07 -19.03 -4.17
N ASP A 11 0.25 -18.95 -4.04
CA ASP A 11 0.97 -19.17 -2.77
C ASP A 11 0.53 -18.15 -1.69
N ALA A 12 0.24 -16.92 -2.11
CA ALA A 12 -0.27 -15.90 -1.20
C ALA A 12 -1.68 -16.24 -0.68
N LEU A 13 -2.55 -16.74 -1.55
CA LEU A 13 -3.88 -17.21 -1.19
C LEU A 13 -3.79 -18.40 -0.23
N GLU A 14 -2.92 -19.37 -0.52
CA GLU A 14 -2.67 -20.52 0.35
C GLU A 14 -2.23 -20.11 1.75
N LYS A 15 -1.28 -19.16 1.85
CA LYS A 15 -0.80 -18.67 3.16
C LYS A 15 -1.89 -18.03 3.99
N VAL A 16 -2.76 -17.24 3.38
CA VAL A 16 -3.86 -16.60 4.09
C VAL A 16 -4.89 -17.65 4.53
N SER A 17 -5.21 -18.61 3.67
CA SER A 17 -6.13 -19.72 3.99
C SER A 17 -5.59 -20.59 5.13
N ASN A 18 -4.29 -20.91 5.13
CA ASN A 18 -3.65 -21.66 6.21
C ASN A 18 -3.66 -20.90 7.56
N ALA A 19 -3.75 -19.56 7.52
CA ALA A 19 -3.93 -18.73 8.70
C ALA A 19 -5.41 -18.57 9.11
N ASN A 20 -6.31 -19.36 8.53
CA ASN A 20 -7.75 -19.31 8.74
C ASN A 20 -8.33 -17.91 8.44
N GLY A 21 -7.84 -17.28 7.38
CA GLY A 21 -8.33 -16.03 6.82
C GLY A 21 -8.91 -16.24 5.43
N ASP A 22 -9.74 -15.32 4.98
CA ASP A 22 -10.25 -15.26 3.61
C ASP A 22 -9.64 -14.05 2.90
N LEU A 23 -8.89 -14.31 1.82
CA LEU A 23 -8.24 -13.23 1.07
C LEU A 23 -9.29 -12.48 0.25
N ASN A 24 -9.69 -11.31 0.72
CA ASN A 24 -10.77 -10.52 0.16
C ASN A 24 -10.32 -9.23 -0.55
N GLY A 25 -9.03 -8.97 -0.63
CA GLY A 25 -8.53 -7.79 -1.34
C GLY A 25 -7.01 -7.76 -1.53
N TRP A 26 -6.62 -7.14 -2.64
CA TRP A 26 -5.25 -6.83 -2.97
C TRP A 26 -5.01 -5.32 -2.96
N VAL A 27 -3.92 -4.89 -2.38
CA VAL A 27 -3.39 -3.54 -2.55
C VAL A 27 -2.05 -3.66 -3.29
N LEU A 28 -2.04 -3.23 -4.53
CA LEU A 28 -0.94 -3.44 -5.46
C LEU A 28 -0.29 -2.11 -5.85
N SER A 29 1.01 -2.13 -6.09
CA SER A 29 1.72 -0.99 -6.67
C SER A 29 1.52 -0.92 -8.19
N PRO A 30 1.70 0.26 -8.82
CA PRO A 30 1.71 0.35 -10.28
C PRO A 30 2.74 -0.57 -10.94
N LYS A 31 3.85 -0.87 -10.24
CA LYS A 31 4.87 -1.82 -10.72
C LYS A 31 4.34 -3.25 -10.74
N ALA A 32 3.54 -3.66 -9.76
CA ALA A 32 2.88 -4.97 -9.78
C ALA A 32 1.96 -5.11 -11.00
N ARG A 33 1.24 -4.05 -11.38
CA ARG A 33 0.41 -4.06 -12.59
C ARG A 33 1.23 -4.37 -13.84
N THR A 34 2.38 -3.74 -14.00
CA THR A 34 3.25 -4.01 -15.17
C THR A 34 3.83 -5.43 -15.15
N LEU A 35 4.14 -5.99 -13.98
CA LEU A 35 4.58 -7.38 -13.84
C LEU A 35 3.47 -8.36 -14.23
N LEU A 36 2.24 -8.10 -13.82
CA LEU A 36 1.07 -8.91 -14.19
C LEU A 36 0.83 -8.89 -15.71
N LEU A 37 0.86 -7.72 -16.33
CA LEU A 37 0.67 -7.57 -17.77
C LEU A 37 1.78 -8.25 -18.60
N LYS A 38 2.98 -8.36 -18.05
CA LYS A 38 4.11 -9.06 -18.70
C LYS A 38 4.10 -10.57 -18.46
N ALA A 39 3.26 -11.05 -17.56
CA ALA A 39 3.17 -12.48 -17.27
C ALA A 39 2.54 -13.24 -18.43
N LYS A 40 3.29 -14.17 -19.00
CA LYS A 40 2.89 -15.00 -20.15
C LYS A 40 3.08 -16.48 -19.83
N ASP A 41 2.31 -17.32 -20.49
CA ASP A 41 2.51 -18.76 -20.45
C ASP A 41 3.68 -19.20 -21.35
N SER A 42 3.94 -20.50 -21.39
CA SER A 42 4.96 -21.12 -22.25
C SER A 42 4.72 -20.88 -23.75
N GLN A 43 3.48 -20.52 -24.13
CA GLN A 43 3.06 -20.23 -25.50
C GLN A 43 2.95 -18.74 -25.79
N GLN A 44 3.56 -17.88 -24.94
CA GLN A 44 3.56 -16.43 -25.08
C GLN A 44 2.17 -15.77 -24.93
N ARG A 45 1.16 -16.48 -24.44
CA ARG A 45 -0.17 -15.91 -24.21
C ARG A 45 -0.20 -15.17 -22.86
N PRO A 46 -0.82 -13.99 -22.77
CA PRO A 46 -0.96 -13.28 -21.51
C PRO A 46 -1.76 -14.10 -20.49
N LEU A 47 -1.25 -14.25 -19.27
CA LEU A 47 -1.94 -14.93 -18.17
C LEU A 47 -3.00 -14.05 -17.51
N PHE A 48 -2.77 -12.76 -17.47
CA PHE A 48 -3.70 -11.78 -16.89
C PHE A 48 -4.22 -10.88 -17.98
N ILE A 49 -5.48 -11.07 -18.34
CA ILE A 49 -6.19 -10.20 -19.26
C ILE A 49 -6.99 -9.22 -18.40
N THR A 50 -6.63 -7.96 -18.44
CA THR A 50 -7.46 -6.90 -17.86
C THR A 50 -8.73 -6.78 -18.69
N ASN A 51 -9.88 -7.04 -18.08
CA ASN A 51 -11.15 -6.90 -18.76
C ASN A 51 -11.37 -5.39 -19.05
N PRO A 52 -11.40 -4.95 -20.33
CA PRO A 52 -11.53 -3.53 -20.66
C PRO A 52 -12.89 -2.94 -20.26
N SER A 53 -13.84 -3.78 -19.90
CA SER A 53 -15.18 -3.38 -19.47
C SER A 53 -15.23 -2.81 -18.04
N VAL A 54 -14.12 -2.80 -17.30
CA VAL A 54 -14.05 -2.34 -15.90
C VAL A 54 -13.26 -1.04 -15.78
N GLU A 55 -13.07 -0.30 -16.87
CA GLU A 55 -12.68 1.11 -16.82
C GLU A 55 -13.87 2.02 -16.50
N GLY A 56 -14.67 1.64 -15.51
CA GLY A 56 -15.45 2.62 -14.78
C GLY A 56 -14.50 3.45 -13.91
N LYS A 57 -14.81 4.70 -13.74
CA LYS A 57 -14.08 5.74 -12.99
C LYS A 57 -13.67 5.33 -11.56
N ASP A 58 -14.12 4.17 -11.08
CA ASP A 58 -13.87 3.58 -9.77
C ASP A 58 -12.99 2.30 -9.82
N GLY A 59 -12.28 2.12 -10.93
CA GLY A 59 -11.08 1.25 -11.03
C GLY A 59 -11.18 -0.16 -10.45
N GLY A 60 -12.31 -0.85 -10.60
CA GLY A 60 -12.47 -2.21 -10.14
C GLY A 60 -11.65 -3.23 -10.94
N SER A 61 -10.34 -3.21 -10.78
CA SER A 61 -9.46 -4.26 -11.28
C SER A 61 -9.53 -5.44 -10.33
N SER A 62 -9.64 -6.66 -10.87
CA SER A 62 -9.59 -7.89 -10.07
C SER A 62 -8.41 -8.76 -10.50
N VAL A 63 -7.78 -9.40 -9.53
CA VAL A 63 -6.73 -10.41 -9.74
C VAL A 63 -7.21 -11.71 -9.11
N LEU A 64 -7.33 -12.77 -9.88
CA LEU A 64 -7.92 -14.05 -9.45
C LEU A 64 -9.34 -13.89 -8.88
N ALA A 65 -10.18 -13.08 -9.53
CA ALA A 65 -11.54 -12.72 -9.09
C ALA A 65 -11.63 -11.95 -7.75
N ILE A 66 -10.49 -11.61 -7.15
CA ILE A 66 -10.43 -10.83 -5.91
C ILE A 66 -10.16 -9.35 -6.25
N PRO A 67 -10.91 -8.40 -5.68
CA PRO A 67 -10.76 -6.99 -5.97
C PRO A 67 -9.34 -6.48 -5.65
N SER A 68 -8.80 -5.65 -6.52
CA SER A 68 -7.47 -5.08 -6.37
C SER A 68 -7.51 -3.56 -6.45
N LEU A 69 -6.84 -2.91 -5.50
CA LEU A 69 -6.64 -1.47 -5.46
C LEU A 69 -5.19 -1.16 -5.84
N PHE A 70 -4.99 -0.22 -6.76
CA PHE A 70 -3.65 0.25 -7.11
C PHE A 70 -3.30 1.52 -6.37
N SER A 71 -2.21 1.46 -5.59
CA SER A 71 -1.69 2.60 -4.82
C SER A 71 -0.17 2.68 -4.93
N ARG A 72 0.35 3.89 -5.12
CA ARG A 72 1.79 4.13 -5.09
C ARG A 72 2.41 3.84 -3.71
N ALA A 73 1.63 4.00 -2.65
CA ALA A 73 2.05 3.73 -1.28
C ALA A 73 2.32 2.23 -1.01
N ALA A 74 1.78 1.33 -1.84
CA ALA A 74 2.03 -0.11 -1.75
C ALA A 74 3.41 -0.55 -2.27
N TYR A 75 4.23 0.38 -2.75
CA TYR A 75 5.57 0.10 -3.25
C TYR A 75 6.64 0.44 -2.21
N GLN A 76 7.55 -0.50 -2.01
CA GLN A 76 8.78 -0.27 -1.26
C GLN A 76 9.97 -0.79 -2.07
N ALA A 77 10.94 0.06 -2.33
CA ALA A 77 12.14 -0.33 -3.04
C ALA A 77 12.96 -1.37 -2.26
N LYS A 78 13.71 -2.19 -2.98
CA LYS A 78 14.66 -3.13 -2.39
C LYS A 78 15.70 -2.35 -1.58
N VAL A 79 15.88 -2.74 -0.32
CA VAL A 79 17.01 -2.28 0.49
C VAL A 79 18.09 -3.37 0.45
N ALA A 80 19.27 -3.02 -0.04
CA ALA A 80 20.36 -3.95 -0.30
C ALA A 80 20.49 -5.03 0.77
N SER A 81 20.49 -6.30 0.38
CA SER A 81 20.67 -7.51 1.20
C SER A 81 19.67 -7.73 2.36
N LYS A 82 18.80 -6.77 2.69
CA LYS A 82 17.92 -6.86 3.89
C LYS A 82 16.48 -7.17 3.53
N THR A 83 15.91 -6.49 2.55
CA THR A 83 14.49 -6.67 2.22
C THR A 83 14.30 -6.72 0.70
N PRO A 84 13.56 -7.72 0.19
CA PRO A 84 13.19 -7.77 -1.22
C PRO A 84 12.27 -6.59 -1.54
N GLU A 85 12.17 -6.26 -2.81
CA GLU A 85 11.26 -5.23 -3.30
C GLU A 85 9.80 -5.64 -2.99
N LEU A 86 9.07 -4.78 -2.26
CA LEU A 86 7.65 -4.98 -2.01
C LEU A 86 6.84 -4.36 -3.14
N VAL A 87 5.97 -5.14 -3.74
CA VAL A 87 5.12 -4.68 -4.86
C VAL A 87 3.63 -4.68 -4.53
N GLY A 88 3.24 -5.26 -3.41
CA GLY A 88 1.87 -5.26 -2.96
C GLY A 88 1.65 -6.02 -1.66
N VAL A 89 0.43 -5.95 -1.16
CA VAL A 89 -0.05 -6.65 0.02
C VAL A 89 -1.41 -7.22 -0.29
N GLY A 90 -1.66 -8.45 0.13
CA GLY A 90 -2.98 -9.07 0.10
C GLY A 90 -3.35 -9.57 1.48
N GLY A 91 -4.63 -9.75 1.74
CA GLY A 91 -5.05 -10.31 3.00
C GLY A 91 -6.54 -10.22 3.27
N ASP A 92 -6.89 -10.62 4.48
CA ASP A 92 -8.24 -10.48 5.01
C ASP A 92 -8.41 -9.10 5.67
N TRP A 93 -8.98 -8.17 4.91
CA TRP A 93 -9.21 -6.79 5.35
C TRP A 93 -10.37 -6.66 6.34
N THR A 94 -11.19 -7.70 6.53
CA THR A 94 -12.25 -7.68 7.55
C THR A 94 -11.68 -7.63 8.97
N GLY A 95 -10.46 -8.16 9.15
CA GLY A 95 -9.70 -8.09 10.39
C GLY A 95 -8.93 -6.79 10.60
N ALA A 96 -8.92 -5.89 9.61
CA ALA A 96 -8.25 -4.59 9.73
C ALA A 96 -9.23 -3.53 10.27
N ARG A 97 -8.71 -2.68 11.16
CA ARG A 97 -9.47 -1.55 11.73
C ARG A 97 -8.64 -0.29 11.67
N TYR A 98 -9.27 0.82 11.37
CA TYR A 98 -8.69 2.14 11.55
C TYR A 98 -9.57 2.95 12.51
N GLY A 99 -8.95 3.82 13.28
CA GLY A 99 -9.63 4.71 14.20
C GLY A 99 -9.07 6.12 14.07
N LEU A 100 -9.96 7.10 14.06
CA LEU A 100 -9.61 8.50 14.11
C LEU A 100 -9.65 8.94 15.58
N VAL A 101 -8.51 9.34 16.12
CA VAL A 101 -8.40 9.85 17.49
C VAL A 101 -8.66 11.35 17.50
N LYS A 102 -8.13 12.05 16.51
CA LYS A 102 -8.32 13.49 16.33
C LYS A 102 -8.53 13.77 14.84
N ASP A 103 -9.64 14.42 14.56
CA ASP A 103 -9.95 14.89 13.22
C ASP A 103 -9.02 16.04 12.81
N ILE A 104 -9.07 16.46 11.57
CA ILE A 104 -8.25 17.54 11.05
C ILE A 104 -8.59 18.84 11.81
N ALA A 105 -7.66 19.29 12.64
CA ALA A 105 -7.74 20.57 13.33
C ALA A 105 -6.70 21.52 12.75
N ILE A 106 -7.16 22.65 12.23
CA ILE A 106 -6.31 23.72 11.73
C ILE A 106 -6.33 24.87 12.73
N SER A 107 -5.16 25.27 13.19
CA SER A 107 -4.99 26.44 14.06
C SER A 107 -3.95 27.40 13.48
N MET A 108 -4.22 28.68 13.61
CA MET A 108 -3.32 29.74 13.21
C MET A 108 -2.66 30.34 14.46
N ALA A 109 -1.37 30.61 14.37
CA ALA A 109 -0.59 31.26 15.42
C ALA A 109 0.28 32.37 14.79
N ASP A 110 0.15 33.55 15.33
CA ASP A 110 0.90 34.77 14.95
C ASP A 110 1.98 35.13 15.97
N GLN A 111 1.83 34.68 17.22
CA GLN A 111 2.71 35.00 18.34
C GLN A 111 3.65 33.83 18.73
N ALA A 112 3.76 32.80 17.90
CA ALA A 112 4.57 31.64 18.21
C ALA A 112 6.05 31.87 17.85
N THR A 113 6.92 31.23 18.62
CA THR A 113 8.34 31.10 18.30
C THR A 113 8.57 29.70 17.75
N ILE A 114 9.14 29.62 16.55
CA ILE A 114 9.44 28.36 15.87
C ILE A 114 10.95 28.15 15.83
N ASN A 115 11.38 26.94 16.19
CA ASN A 115 12.74 26.50 16.00
C ASN A 115 12.80 25.55 14.81
N ALA A 116 13.38 26.00 13.70
CA ALA A 116 13.55 25.22 12.48
C ALA A 116 15.02 25.14 12.14
N GLY A 117 15.58 23.91 12.14
CA GLY A 117 16.97 23.67 11.76
C GLY A 117 18.01 24.40 12.64
N GLY A 118 17.74 24.59 13.93
CA GLY A 118 18.63 25.30 14.85
C GLY A 118 18.49 26.82 14.82
N THR A 119 17.63 27.36 13.98
CA THR A 119 17.34 28.80 13.94
C THR A 119 16.01 29.09 14.62
N THR A 120 16.04 29.90 15.64
CA THR A 120 14.84 30.36 16.34
C THR A 120 14.26 31.57 15.63
N MET A 121 13.00 31.47 15.23
CA MET A 121 12.26 32.56 14.57
C MET A 121 11.06 32.94 15.41
N ASN A 122 10.97 34.23 15.74
CA ASN A 122 9.78 34.80 16.37
C ASN A 122 8.85 35.34 15.27
N LEU A 123 7.66 34.76 15.16
CA LEU A 123 6.72 35.12 14.08
C LEU A 123 6.23 36.56 14.17
N TYR A 124 5.94 37.04 15.37
CA TYR A 124 5.46 38.39 15.60
C TYR A 124 6.45 39.47 15.12
N GLN A 125 7.75 39.27 15.38
CA GLN A 125 8.78 40.23 14.99
C GLN A 125 9.04 40.28 13.48
N ARG A 126 8.57 39.29 12.75
CA ARG A 126 8.77 39.17 11.30
C ARG A 126 7.51 39.30 10.49
N ASP A 127 6.42 39.72 11.13
CA ASP A 127 5.09 39.85 10.50
C ASP A 127 4.66 38.56 9.75
N MET A 128 4.89 37.41 10.39
CA MET A 128 4.59 36.10 9.86
C MET A 128 3.56 35.38 10.71
N PHE A 129 2.85 34.45 10.11
CA PHE A 129 1.94 33.54 10.81
C PHE A 129 2.28 32.09 10.48
N ALA A 130 1.96 31.17 11.39
CA ALA A 130 2.07 29.75 11.19
C ALA A 130 0.70 29.09 11.19
N LEU A 131 0.49 28.19 10.23
CA LEU A 131 -0.66 27.29 10.21
C LEU A 131 -0.23 25.93 10.73
N LYS A 132 -0.87 25.48 11.81
CA LYS A 132 -0.67 24.14 12.37
C LYS A 132 -1.86 23.27 12.00
N CYS A 133 -1.61 22.23 11.21
CA CYS A 133 -2.56 21.18 10.93
C CYS A 133 -2.24 19.94 11.78
N THR A 134 -3.19 19.47 12.55
CA THR A 134 -3.05 18.29 13.40
C THR A 134 -4.09 17.26 12.99
N PHE A 135 -3.63 16.03 12.73
CA PHE A 135 -4.45 14.90 12.43
C PHE A 135 -3.88 13.67 13.16
N MET A 136 -4.70 12.87 13.78
CA MET A 136 -4.25 11.69 14.51
C MET A 136 -5.14 10.50 14.20
N PHE A 137 -4.53 9.45 13.65
CA PHE A 137 -5.21 8.21 13.34
C PHE A 137 -4.39 7.01 13.80
N GLY A 138 -5.06 5.90 14.05
CA GLY A 138 -4.45 4.60 14.33
C GLY A 138 -4.94 3.55 13.37
N PHE A 139 -4.09 2.57 13.09
CA PHE A 139 -4.43 1.39 12.29
C PHE A 139 -3.98 0.14 13.03
N VAL A 140 -4.83 -0.88 13.05
CA VAL A 140 -4.53 -2.18 13.65
C VAL A 140 -5.01 -3.31 12.77
N ALA A 141 -4.17 -4.33 12.58
CA ALA A 141 -4.56 -5.61 12.01
C ALA A 141 -4.70 -6.62 13.15
N ARG A 142 -5.87 -7.21 13.31
CA ARG A 142 -6.19 -8.17 14.38
C ARG A 142 -5.28 -9.39 14.33
N ASN A 143 -5.08 -9.95 13.15
CA ASN A 143 -4.19 -11.09 12.94
C ASN A 143 -3.25 -10.81 11.76
N LYS A 144 -1.97 -10.62 12.05
CA LYS A 144 -0.95 -10.33 11.03
C LYS A 144 -0.68 -11.51 10.09
N ALA A 145 -0.95 -12.75 10.52
CA ALA A 145 -0.76 -13.94 9.71
C ALA A 145 -1.75 -14.01 8.53
N GLN A 146 -2.89 -13.31 8.62
CA GLN A 146 -3.88 -13.21 7.56
C GLN A 146 -3.53 -12.15 6.50
N PHE A 147 -2.35 -11.55 6.58
CA PHE A 147 -1.83 -10.62 5.58
C PHE A 147 -0.53 -11.15 4.99
N VAL A 148 -0.41 -11.04 3.67
CA VAL A 148 0.75 -11.51 2.92
C VAL A 148 1.37 -10.37 2.14
N ARG A 149 2.70 -10.32 2.15
CA ARG A 149 3.49 -9.34 1.39
C ARG A 149 3.89 -9.95 0.06
N LEU A 150 3.61 -9.26 -1.01
CA LEU A 150 4.03 -9.66 -2.36
C LEU A 150 5.37 -9.02 -2.66
N ALA A 151 6.41 -9.84 -2.71
CA ALA A 151 7.76 -9.39 -3.00
C ALA A 151 8.16 -9.75 -4.44
N ASN A 152 8.97 -8.88 -5.05
CA ASN A 152 9.60 -9.14 -6.33
C ASN A 152 11.08 -9.47 -6.09
N GLY A 153 11.47 -10.70 -6.39
CA GLY A 153 12.79 -11.26 -6.14
C GLY A 153 12.81 -12.25 -4.99
N THR A 154 13.83 -13.12 -4.98
CA THR A 154 14.08 -14.07 -3.89
C THR A 154 14.58 -13.30 -2.68
N ALA A 155 14.06 -13.61 -1.50
CA ALA A 155 14.74 -13.27 -0.27
C ALA A 155 16.10 -13.99 -0.26
N ALA A 156 17.16 -13.24 -0.12
CA ALA A 156 18.50 -13.81 0.02
C ALA A 156 18.63 -14.44 1.39
#